data_9fa741bf4a1baae80007aacbadbe492a
#
_entry.id   9fa741bf4a1baae80007aacbadbe492a
#
_cell.length_a   1.000
_cell.length_b   1.000
_cell.length_c   1.000
_cell.angle_alpha   90.00
_cell.angle_beta   90.00
_cell.angle_gamma   90.00
#
_symmetry.space_group_name_H-M   'P 1'
#
loop_
_entity.id
_entity.type
_entity.pdbx_description
1 polymer ?
#
loop_
_entity_poly.entity_id
_entity_poly.type
_entity_poly.pdbx_seq_one_letter_code
_entity_poly.pdbx_strand_id
1 'polypeptide(L)'
;MIKRRQILLLIPLAAWLAVSLFRLNPSANALSGSASVDATPAALTPVETFTDADFTRHVEQLKKKLPSAGFTVVIQRPFVVIGDEPADVVKGHSEHTVKWAVDKLKQDFFAKDPNEILDIWLFKDSVSYEKNAQALFGERPATPYGYYSSTHRALIMNISTGGGTLVHEIVHPFIEANFPACPPWLNEGLGSLYEQSGEVAGHIHGYPNWRLPGLQRAIKAGNVPSFKTLTALDASGFYNEDKGTNYGQARYLCYYLQQHGLLVKFYREFYAHQKADRTGYQSLRKILGIADMNAFKKQWEKYVLTLTQGS
;
A
#
# COMPACT_ATOMS: atom_id res chain seq x y z
N MET A 1 -4.66 -33.49 6.39
CA MET A 1 -3.35 -32.86 6.71
C MET A 1 -2.57 -32.69 5.41
N ILE A 2 -2.65 -31.52 4.79
CA ILE A 2 -1.93 -31.20 3.55
C ILE A 2 -0.86 -30.19 3.91
N LYS A 3 0.40 -30.59 3.83
CA LYS A 3 1.58 -29.73 4.07
C LYS A 3 1.71 -28.74 2.92
N ARG A 4 1.52 -27.46 3.20
CA ARG A 4 1.86 -26.36 2.28
C ARG A 4 3.38 -26.22 2.17
N ARG A 5 3.94 -26.46 0.98
CA ARG A 5 5.32 -26.14 0.64
C ARG A 5 5.39 -24.67 0.24
N GLN A 6 6.16 -23.90 1.01
CA GLN A 6 6.52 -22.53 0.65
C GLN A 6 7.69 -22.56 -0.34
N ILE A 7 7.57 -21.81 -1.41
CA ILE A 7 8.65 -21.60 -2.40
C ILE A 7 9.33 -20.29 -2.06
N LEU A 8 10.59 -20.38 -1.65
CA LEU A 8 11.49 -19.23 -1.44
C LEU A 8 11.93 -18.70 -2.80
N LEU A 9 11.63 -17.45 -3.11
CA LEU A 9 12.26 -16.71 -4.20
C LEU A 9 13.38 -15.83 -3.64
N LEU A 10 14.63 -16.21 -3.94
CA LEU A 10 15.84 -15.43 -3.67
C LEU A 10 15.90 -14.22 -4.61
N ILE A 11 15.88 -13.02 -4.06
CA ILE A 11 16.11 -11.75 -4.77
C ILE A 11 17.45 -11.19 -4.32
N PRO A 12 18.36 -10.81 -5.25
CA PRO A 12 19.68 -10.32 -4.90
C PRO A 12 19.65 -8.91 -4.27
N LEU A 13 20.48 -8.75 -3.24
CA LEU A 13 20.76 -7.50 -2.53
C LEU A 13 21.52 -6.54 -3.47
N ALA A 14 21.05 -5.32 -3.62
CA ALA A 14 21.85 -4.19 -4.09
C ALA A 14 21.75 -3.04 -3.09
N ALA A 15 22.91 -2.58 -2.64
CA ALA A 15 23.10 -1.57 -1.60
C ALA A 15 22.65 -0.17 -2.05
N TRP A 16 22.10 0.62 -1.11
CA TRP A 16 21.73 2.01 -1.33
C TRP A 16 22.39 2.93 -0.30
N LEU A 17 23.12 3.87 -0.83
CA LEU A 17 23.53 5.13 -0.18
C LEU A 17 23.46 6.21 -1.25
N ALA A 18 22.57 7.18 -1.14
CA ALA A 18 22.76 8.52 -1.71
C ALA A 18 21.69 9.51 -1.21
N VAL A 19 22.16 10.56 -0.55
CA VAL A 19 21.42 11.79 -0.27
C VAL A 19 21.58 12.71 -1.47
N SER A 20 20.49 13.26 -2.03
CA SER A 20 20.59 14.29 -3.08
C SER A 20 19.52 15.37 -2.93
N LEU A 21 20.02 16.60 -2.86
CA LEU A 21 19.31 17.87 -2.90
C LEU A 21 18.74 18.14 -4.31
N PHE A 22 17.48 18.49 -4.42
CA PHE A 22 16.85 18.85 -5.69
C PHE A 22 16.63 20.35 -5.82
N ARG A 23 17.08 20.92 -6.96
CA ARG A 23 16.68 22.24 -7.48
C ARG A 23 15.55 22.07 -8.49
N LEU A 24 14.53 22.91 -8.36
CA LEU A 24 13.37 23.00 -9.26
C LEU A 24 13.70 23.82 -10.50
N ASN A 25 13.21 23.39 -11.66
CA ASN A 25 13.10 24.22 -12.85
C ASN A 25 11.73 24.02 -13.51
N PRO A 26 10.94 25.08 -13.75
CA PRO A 26 9.58 24.95 -14.30
C PRO A 26 9.55 25.34 -15.77
N SER A 27 8.91 24.51 -16.60
CA SER A 27 8.35 24.96 -17.89
C SER A 27 7.14 24.08 -18.21
N ALA A 28 5.95 24.65 -18.05
CA ALA A 28 4.70 24.04 -18.51
C ALA A 28 3.98 25.03 -19.42
N ASN A 29 3.69 24.62 -20.64
CA ASN A 29 2.80 25.31 -21.55
C ASN A 29 1.35 24.97 -21.21
N ALA A 30 0.56 26.03 -21.07
CA ALA A 30 -0.87 25.99 -20.79
C ALA A 30 -1.68 25.66 -22.05
N LEU A 31 -2.64 24.77 -21.92
CA LEU A 31 -3.83 24.73 -22.77
C LEU A 31 -5.04 24.98 -21.88
N SER A 32 -5.66 26.13 -22.09
CA SER A 32 -6.87 26.59 -21.43
C SER A 32 -8.09 25.89 -22.02
N GLY A 33 -8.91 25.32 -21.15
CA GLY A 33 -10.24 24.83 -21.45
C GLY A 33 -11.08 24.91 -20.18
N SER A 34 -11.85 25.97 -20.03
CA SER A 34 -12.74 26.21 -18.90
C SER A 34 -14.00 25.35 -19.02
N ALA A 35 -14.23 24.49 -18.02
CA ALA A 35 -15.57 24.02 -17.68
C ALA A 35 -15.65 23.94 -16.15
N SER A 36 -16.27 24.95 -15.57
CA SER A 36 -16.63 25.01 -14.16
C SER A 36 -17.78 24.05 -13.90
N VAL A 37 -17.53 23.05 -13.05
CA VAL A 37 -18.57 22.40 -12.26
C VAL A 37 -18.06 22.34 -10.84
N ASP A 38 -18.36 23.39 -10.09
CA ASP A 38 -18.23 23.43 -8.63
C ASP A 38 -19.26 22.47 -8.02
N ALA A 39 -18.77 21.34 -7.58
CA ALA A 39 -19.39 20.59 -6.50
C ALA A 39 -18.24 20.15 -5.59
N THR A 40 -17.92 20.99 -4.61
CA THR A 40 -17.08 20.62 -3.47
C THR A 40 -17.70 19.37 -2.84
N PRO A 41 -17.03 18.20 -2.82
CA PRO A 41 -17.54 17.06 -2.09
C PRO A 41 -17.57 17.44 -0.61
N ALA A 42 -18.71 17.30 0.05
CA ALA A 42 -18.82 17.46 1.49
C ALA A 42 -17.72 16.63 2.14
N ALA A 43 -16.88 17.26 2.95
CA ALA A 43 -15.85 16.60 3.72
C ALA A 43 -16.53 15.52 4.57
N LEU A 44 -16.19 14.24 4.30
CA LEU A 44 -16.63 13.14 5.11
C LEU A 44 -16.01 13.33 6.50
N THR A 45 -16.84 13.61 7.50
CA THR A 45 -16.39 13.70 8.89
C THR A 45 -15.93 12.30 9.28
N PRO A 46 -14.66 12.10 9.69
CA PRO A 46 -14.17 10.80 10.13
C PRO A 46 -14.97 10.36 11.36
N VAL A 47 -15.58 9.19 11.30
CA VAL A 47 -16.19 8.58 12.48
C VAL A 47 -15.08 7.83 13.19
N GLU A 48 -14.64 8.34 14.35
CA GLU A 48 -13.73 7.60 15.24
C GLU A 48 -14.48 6.39 15.81
N THR A 49 -13.95 5.20 15.52
CA THR A 49 -14.57 3.93 15.92
C THR A 49 -14.31 3.61 17.40
N PHE A 50 -13.19 4.12 17.97
CA PHE A 50 -12.74 3.79 19.33
C PHE A 50 -12.45 5.03 20.17
N THR A 51 -12.76 4.96 21.47
CA THR A 51 -12.56 6.02 22.46
C THR A 51 -11.13 5.97 23.04
N ASP A 52 -10.74 7.04 23.75
CA ASP A 52 -9.48 7.08 24.54
C ASP A 52 -9.39 5.94 25.54
N ALA A 53 -10.50 5.59 26.18
CA ALA A 53 -10.57 4.49 27.14
C ALA A 53 -10.31 3.12 26.48
N ASP A 54 -10.74 2.94 25.21
CA ASP A 54 -10.50 1.71 24.48
C ASP A 54 -9.01 1.56 24.15
N PHE A 55 -8.35 2.64 23.68
CA PHE A 55 -6.92 2.64 23.45
C PHE A 55 -6.12 2.43 24.74
N THR A 56 -6.52 3.06 25.84
CA THR A 56 -5.84 2.89 27.13
C THR A 56 -5.92 1.44 27.59
N ARG A 57 -7.10 0.83 27.54
CA ARG A 57 -7.31 -0.57 27.90
C ARG A 57 -6.50 -1.52 26.99
N HIS A 58 -6.46 -1.24 25.69
CA HIS A 58 -5.69 -2.02 24.72
C HIS A 58 -4.18 -1.97 25.07
N VAL A 59 -3.64 -0.78 25.34
CA VAL A 59 -2.22 -0.60 25.73
C VAL A 59 -1.90 -1.30 27.05
N GLU A 60 -2.79 -1.27 28.03
CA GLU A 60 -2.60 -1.99 29.29
C GLU A 60 -2.54 -3.52 29.10
N GLN A 61 -3.35 -4.06 28.19
CA GLN A 61 -3.30 -5.49 27.85
C GLN A 61 -2.02 -5.83 27.05
N LEU A 62 -1.65 -4.97 26.11
CA LEU A 62 -0.46 -5.11 25.30
C LEU A 62 0.82 -5.13 26.14
N LYS A 63 0.94 -4.23 27.12
CA LYS A 63 2.10 -4.15 28.04
C LYS A 63 2.36 -5.45 28.79
N LYS A 64 1.33 -6.26 29.07
CA LYS A 64 1.46 -7.57 29.71
C LYS A 64 2.10 -8.63 28.81
N LYS A 65 2.09 -8.42 27.48
CA LYS A 65 2.61 -9.33 26.46
C LYS A 65 4.00 -8.94 25.98
N LEU A 66 4.49 -7.74 26.35
CA LEU A 66 5.81 -7.26 25.90
C LEU A 66 6.92 -8.17 26.45
N PRO A 67 7.86 -8.61 25.61
CA PRO A 67 8.90 -9.58 26.02
C PRO A 67 9.96 -8.96 26.94
N SER A 68 10.07 -7.64 27.00
CA SER A 68 11.07 -6.95 27.84
C SER A 68 10.70 -5.47 28.04
N ALA A 69 11.40 -4.78 28.95
CA ALA A 69 11.29 -3.34 29.19
C ALA A 69 11.82 -2.45 28.07
N GLY A 70 12.40 -3.02 26.99
CA GLY A 70 13.04 -2.27 25.90
C GLY A 70 12.09 -1.81 24.78
N PHE A 71 10.78 -1.96 24.94
CA PHE A 71 9.81 -1.54 23.94
C PHE A 71 9.16 -0.19 24.30
N THR A 72 9.09 0.70 23.32
CA THR A 72 8.29 1.93 23.38
C THR A 72 6.91 1.68 22.81
N VAL A 73 5.87 2.18 23.46
CA VAL A 73 4.47 2.07 23.01
C VAL A 73 3.91 3.48 22.81
N VAL A 74 3.36 3.74 21.62
CA VAL A 74 2.77 5.03 21.23
C VAL A 74 1.36 4.81 20.70
N ILE A 75 0.37 5.50 21.23
CA ILE A 75 -0.98 5.53 20.64
C ILE A 75 -0.91 6.48 19.44
N GLN A 76 -1.05 5.94 18.23
CA GLN A 76 -1.12 6.68 16.99
C GLN A 76 -2.39 6.27 16.23
N ARG A 77 -3.50 6.88 16.59
CA ARG A 77 -4.81 6.49 16.05
C ARG A 77 -4.84 6.42 14.52
N PRO A 78 -5.49 5.37 13.99
CA PRO A 78 -6.26 4.29 14.64
C PRO A 78 -5.42 3.10 15.11
N PHE A 79 -4.10 3.24 15.20
CA PHE A 79 -3.14 2.20 15.58
C PHE A 79 -2.51 2.42 16.95
N VAL A 80 -1.91 1.34 17.49
CA VAL A 80 -0.91 1.40 18.55
C VAL A 80 0.42 0.99 17.95
N VAL A 81 1.44 1.85 18.06
CA VAL A 81 2.78 1.61 17.52
C VAL A 81 3.69 1.12 18.65
N ILE A 82 4.38 0.02 18.42
CA ILE A 82 5.29 -0.62 19.37
C ILE A 82 6.64 -0.81 18.67
N GLY A 83 7.73 -0.34 19.27
CA GLY A 83 9.06 -0.52 18.67
C GLY A 83 10.15 -0.75 19.70
N ASP A 84 11.23 -1.41 19.29
CA ASP A 84 12.42 -1.72 20.09
C ASP A 84 13.63 -0.86 19.73
N GLU A 85 13.42 0.20 18.95
CA GLU A 85 14.36 1.29 18.76
C GLU A 85 14.29 2.30 19.94
N PRO A 86 15.23 3.26 20.04
CA PRO A 86 15.13 4.38 20.99
C PRO A 86 13.76 5.07 20.92
N ALA A 87 13.25 5.52 22.05
CA ALA A 87 11.88 6.02 22.17
C ALA A 87 11.55 7.21 21.25
N ASP A 88 12.52 8.07 21.00
CA ASP A 88 12.40 9.21 20.07
C ASP A 88 12.32 8.75 18.62
N VAL A 89 13.03 7.70 18.24
CA VAL A 89 12.98 7.09 16.91
C VAL A 89 11.61 6.42 16.66
N VAL A 90 11.11 5.64 17.62
CA VAL A 90 9.77 5.03 17.52
C VAL A 90 8.68 6.10 17.41
N LYS A 91 8.77 7.18 18.19
CA LYS A 91 7.86 8.34 18.07
C LYS A 91 7.97 9.00 16.70
N GLY A 92 9.18 9.15 16.17
CA GLY A 92 9.42 9.67 14.83
C GLY A 92 8.74 8.84 13.75
N HIS A 93 8.88 7.51 13.77
CA HIS A 93 8.16 6.61 12.84
C HIS A 93 6.64 6.71 13.00
N SER A 94 6.16 6.78 14.25
CA SER A 94 4.74 6.94 14.54
C SER A 94 4.16 8.22 13.92
N GLU A 95 4.85 9.33 14.02
CA GLU A 95 4.37 10.62 13.55
C GLU A 95 4.62 10.83 12.05
N HIS A 96 5.85 10.59 11.59
CA HIS A 96 6.25 10.96 10.23
C HIS A 96 5.94 9.88 9.19
N THR A 97 5.67 8.63 9.61
CA THR A 97 5.27 7.57 8.68
C THR A 97 3.83 7.16 8.90
N VAL A 98 3.48 6.69 10.11
CA VAL A 98 2.14 6.14 10.36
C VAL A 98 1.06 7.21 10.28
N LYS A 99 1.20 8.29 11.08
CA LYS A 99 0.23 9.39 11.07
C LYS A 99 0.09 10.02 9.70
N TRP A 100 1.24 10.33 9.06
CA TRP A 100 1.26 10.89 7.72
C TRP A 100 0.52 10.01 6.71
N ALA A 101 0.81 8.70 6.67
CA ALA A 101 0.15 7.78 5.75
C ALA A 101 -1.36 7.71 6.02
N VAL A 102 -1.76 7.57 7.30
CA VAL A 102 -3.18 7.53 7.71
C VAL A 102 -3.91 8.78 7.26
N ASP A 103 -3.37 9.96 7.57
CA ASP A 103 -4.00 11.25 7.23
C ASP A 103 -4.21 11.36 5.72
N LYS A 104 -3.19 11.03 4.92
CA LYS A 104 -3.25 11.12 3.46
C LYS A 104 -4.17 10.08 2.83
N LEU A 105 -4.15 8.84 3.31
CA LEU A 105 -5.03 7.78 2.83
C LEU A 105 -6.50 8.08 3.17
N LYS A 106 -6.79 8.62 4.35
CA LYS A 106 -8.14 9.05 4.73
C LYS A 106 -8.60 10.23 3.89
N GLN A 107 -7.73 11.20 3.63
CA GLN A 107 -8.05 12.35 2.76
C GLN A 107 -8.46 11.89 1.35
N ASP A 108 -7.78 10.92 0.77
CA ASP A 108 -7.95 10.57 -0.63
C ASP A 108 -8.96 9.43 -0.85
N PHE A 109 -8.99 8.42 0.04
CA PHE A 109 -9.71 7.17 -0.21
C PHE A 109 -10.70 6.77 0.89
N PHE A 110 -10.33 6.86 2.17
CA PHE A 110 -10.98 6.10 3.23
C PHE A 110 -11.75 7.00 4.20
N ALA A 111 -13.06 6.72 4.36
CA ALA A 111 -13.92 7.44 5.29
C ALA A 111 -13.90 6.84 6.71
N LYS A 112 -13.60 5.55 6.83
CA LYS A 112 -13.66 4.80 8.09
C LYS A 112 -12.28 4.36 8.50
N ASP A 113 -12.03 4.38 9.80
CA ASP A 113 -10.88 3.72 10.40
C ASP A 113 -11.05 2.19 10.36
N PRO A 114 -9.98 1.42 10.53
CA PRO A 114 -10.07 -0.03 10.72
C PRO A 114 -11.09 -0.41 11.80
N ASN A 115 -11.75 -1.55 11.62
CA ASN A 115 -12.83 -2.00 12.51
C ASN A 115 -12.31 -2.48 13.89
N GLU A 116 -11.01 -2.50 14.09
CA GLU A 116 -10.34 -2.94 15.31
C GLU A 116 -9.11 -2.07 15.58
N ILE A 117 -8.69 -1.96 16.83
CA ILE A 117 -7.41 -1.38 17.20
C ILE A 117 -6.32 -2.38 16.79
N LEU A 118 -5.47 -1.98 15.88
CA LEU A 118 -4.39 -2.79 15.33
C LEU A 118 -3.04 -2.34 15.88
N ASP A 119 -2.17 -3.32 16.15
CA ASP A 119 -0.80 -3.07 16.58
C ASP A 119 0.14 -2.93 15.37
N ILE A 120 1.04 -1.94 15.41
CA ILE A 120 2.15 -1.81 14.48
C ILE A 120 3.45 -2.10 15.24
N TRP A 121 4.05 -3.26 14.98
CA TRP A 121 5.30 -3.69 15.59
C TRP A 121 6.47 -3.30 14.70
N LEU A 122 7.31 -2.41 15.18
CA LEU A 122 8.51 -1.92 14.50
C LEU A 122 9.76 -2.54 15.15
N PHE A 123 10.31 -3.56 14.52
CA PHE A 123 11.54 -4.19 14.96
C PHE A 123 12.74 -3.54 14.26
N LYS A 124 13.71 -3.13 15.03
CA LYS A 124 14.84 -2.28 14.60
C LYS A 124 15.74 -2.88 13.52
N ASP A 125 15.80 -4.21 13.42
CA ASP A 125 16.63 -4.94 12.46
C ASP A 125 16.09 -6.36 12.20
N SER A 126 16.71 -7.07 11.25
CA SER A 126 16.29 -8.42 10.87
C SER A 126 16.40 -9.42 12.03
N VAL A 127 17.41 -9.29 12.90
CA VAL A 127 17.60 -10.19 14.04
C VAL A 127 16.49 -10.00 15.05
N SER A 128 16.18 -8.76 15.39
CA SER A 128 15.06 -8.43 16.28
C SER A 128 13.71 -8.85 15.67
N TYR A 129 13.51 -8.61 14.38
CA TYR A 129 12.32 -8.98 13.65
C TYR A 129 12.04 -10.48 13.68
N GLU A 130 13.02 -11.30 13.29
CA GLU A 130 12.86 -12.76 13.29
C GLU A 130 12.64 -13.32 14.71
N LYS A 131 13.45 -12.85 15.67
CA LYS A 131 13.37 -13.29 17.07
C LYS A 131 12.01 -12.96 17.69
N ASN A 132 11.58 -11.71 17.57
CA ASN A 132 10.36 -11.25 18.24
C ASN A 132 9.11 -11.71 17.51
N ALA A 133 9.11 -11.80 16.17
CA ALA A 133 8.00 -12.39 15.43
C ALA A 133 7.76 -13.86 15.85
N GLN A 134 8.82 -14.65 15.97
CA GLN A 134 8.70 -16.02 16.47
C GLN A 134 8.22 -16.09 17.92
N ALA A 135 8.72 -15.21 18.80
CA ALA A 135 8.39 -15.22 20.22
C ALA A 135 6.95 -14.72 20.50
N LEU A 136 6.49 -13.69 19.79
CA LEU A 136 5.19 -13.03 20.02
C LEU A 136 4.05 -13.67 19.22
N PHE A 137 4.33 -14.13 18.00
CA PHE A 137 3.32 -14.60 17.06
C PHE A 137 3.46 -16.10 16.70
N GLY A 138 4.52 -16.76 17.16
CA GLY A 138 4.73 -18.20 16.93
C GLY A 138 5.18 -18.56 15.52
N GLU A 139 5.45 -17.59 14.67
CA GLU A 139 5.76 -17.79 13.25
C GLU A 139 7.07 -17.12 12.87
N ARG A 140 7.85 -17.78 12.01
CA ARG A 140 8.97 -17.13 11.32
C ARG A 140 8.42 -16.31 10.16
N PRO A 141 8.84 -15.04 10.03
CA PRO A 141 8.42 -14.22 8.90
C PRO A 141 8.80 -14.85 7.56
N ALA A 142 7.87 -14.86 6.60
CA ALA A 142 8.12 -15.34 5.24
C ALA A 142 8.84 -14.31 4.35
N THR A 143 8.91 -13.04 4.79
CA THR A 143 9.49 -11.91 4.08
C THR A 143 10.45 -11.16 5.01
N PRO A 144 11.57 -10.62 4.50
CA PRO A 144 12.50 -9.85 5.31
C PRO A 144 12.03 -8.43 5.64
N TYR A 145 10.91 -7.99 5.07
CA TYR A 145 10.44 -6.61 5.14
C TYR A 145 9.39 -6.39 6.24
N GLY A 146 8.30 -7.11 6.16
CA GLY A 146 7.14 -7.00 7.05
C GLY A 146 5.90 -7.60 6.40
N TYR A 147 4.82 -7.67 7.17
CA TYR A 147 3.52 -8.18 6.70
C TYR A 147 2.39 -7.77 7.64
N TYR A 148 1.17 -7.70 7.09
CA TYR A 148 -0.06 -7.61 7.88
C TYR A 148 -0.54 -9.02 8.26
N SER A 149 -0.86 -9.21 9.53
CA SER A 149 -1.48 -10.43 10.05
C SER A 149 -2.87 -10.13 10.58
N SER A 150 -3.90 -10.53 9.83
CA SER A 150 -5.30 -10.44 10.28
C SER A 150 -5.57 -11.33 11.50
N THR A 151 -4.90 -12.47 11.62
CA THR A 151 -5.01 -13.39 12.77
C THR A 151 -4.52 -12.74 14.06
N HIS A 152 -3.40 -12.02 14.00
CA HIS A 152 -2.79 -11.35 15.14
C HIS A 152 -3.23 -9.90 15.29
N ARG A 153 -3.99 -9.37 14.31
CA ARG A 153 -4.42 -7.96 14.25
C ARG A 153 -3.22 -7.01 14.34
N ALA A 154 -2.18 -7.31 13.57
CA ALA A 154 -0.91 -6.61 13.68
C ALA A 154 -0.21 -6.45 12.33
N LEU A 155 0.44 -5.31 12.17
CA LEU A 155 1.46 -5.06 11.16
C LEU A 155 2.81 -5.37 11.83
N ILE A 156 3.57 -6.31 11.28
CA ILE A 156 4.79 -6.85 11.88
C ILE A 156 5.95 -6.50 10.95
N MET A 157 6.79 -5.53 11.34
CA MET A 157 7.70 -4.85 10.42
C MET A 157 9.16 -4.98 10.85
N ASN A 158 10.04 -5.24 9.89
CA ASN A 158 11.46 -4.95 9.99
C ASN A 158 11.69 -3.51 9.51
N ILE A 159 11.72 -2.54 10.42
CA ILE A 159 11.77 -1.13 10.04
C ILE A 159 13.12 -0.72 9.44
N SER A 160 14.18 -1.50 9.63
CA SER A 160 15.49 -1.23 9.02
C SER A 160 15.47 -1.28 7.49
N THR A 161 14.45 -1.90 6.91
CA THR A 161 14.25 -1.95 5.45
C THR A 161 13.57 -0.69 4.89
N GLY A 162 13.20 0.26 5.76
CA GLY A 162 12.53 1.51 5.42
C GLY A 162 11.02 1.50 5.64
N GLY A 163 10.44 2.71 5.67
CA GLY A 163 9.01 2.91 5.96
C GLY A 163 8.05 2.53 4.82
N GLY A 164 8.56 2.24 3.62
CA GLY A 164 7.72 1.99 2.45
C GLY A 164 6.82 0.76 2.60
N THR A 165 7.36 -0.35 3.09
CA THR A 165 6.57 -1.55 3.38
C THR A 165 5.52 -1.28 4.46
N LEU A 166 5.84 -0.47 5.47
CA LEU A 166 4.87 -0.08 6.50
C LEU A 166 3.69 0.69 5.89
N VAL A 167 3.93 1.62 4.96
CA VAL A 167 2.84 2.33 4.25
C VAL A 167 2.00 1.37 3.42
N HIS A 168 2.62 0.39 2.75
CA HIS A 168 1.92 -0.69 2.05
C HIS A 168 0.96 -1.44 2.99
N GLU A 169 1.49 -1.92 4.11
CA GLU A 169 0.70 -2.73 5.05
C GLU A 169 -0.41 -1.92 5.75
N ILE A 170 -0.25 -0.60 5.92
CA ILE A 170 -1.30 0.28 6.43
C ILE A 170 -2.52 0.34 5.48
N VAL A 171 -2.33 0.22 4.17
CA VAL A 171 -3.44 0.24 3.21
C VAL A 171 -4.43 -0.89 3.45
N HIS A 172 -3.96 -2.09 3.79
CA HIS A 172 -4.80 -3.29 3.87
C HIS A 172 -5.93 -3.20 4.90
N PRO A 173 -5.71 -2.85 6.18
CA PRO A 173 -6.80 -2.72 7.15
C PRO A 173 -7.78 -1.60 6.80
N PHE A 174 -7.34 -0.53 6.13
CA PHE A 174 -8.25 0.49 5.62
C PHE A 174 -9.10 -0.02 4.45
N ILE A 175 -8.52 -0.78 3.53
CA ILE A 175 -9.29 -1.47 2.47
C ILE A 175 -10.31 -2.42 3.09
N GLU A 176 -9.91 -3.24 4.07
CA GLU A 176 -10.80 -4.17 4.75
C GLU A 176 -12.01 -3.47 5.38
N ALA A 177 -11.80 -2.32 6.02
CA ALA A 177 -12.86 -1.54 6.67
C ALA A 177 -13.75 -0.76 5.67
N ASN A 178 -13.19 -0.27 4.56
CA ASN A 178 -13.90 0.61 3.62
C ASN A 178 -14.38 -0.11 2.36
N PHE A 179 -13.70 -1.16 1.91
CA PHE A 179 -14.03 -1.92 0.70
C PHE A 179 -13.75 -3.42 0.91
N PRO A 180 -14.52 -4.13 1.77
CA PRO A 180 -14.25 -5.54 2.10
C PRO A 180 -14.23 -6.50 0.91
N ALA A 181 -14.95 -6.17 -0.17
CA ALA A 181 -14.98 -6.94 -1.41
C ALA A 181 -13.91 -6.51 -2.43
N CYS A 182 -12.92 -5.70 -2.02
CA CYS A 182 -11.85 -5.25 -2.90
C CYS A 182 -11.05 -6.44 -3.45
N PRO A 183 -10.93 -6.58 -4.79
CA PRO A 183 -10.16 -7.69 -5.35
C PRO A 183 -8.66 -7.53 -5.10
N PRO A 184 -7.90 -8.63 -5.08
CA PRO A 184 -6.46 -8.63 -4.77
C PRO A 184 -5.65 -7.64 -5.60
N TRP A 185 -5.95 -7.52 -6.90
CA TRP A 185 -5.20 -6.63 -7.77
C TRP A 185 -5.27 -5.15 -7.35
N LEU A 186 -6.42 -4.67 -6.86
CA LEU A 186 -6.55 -3.28 -6.43
C LEU A 186 -6.00 -3.09 -5.01
N ASN A 187 -6.24 -4.04 -4.12
CA ASN A 187 -5.69 -4.03 -2.77
C ASN A 187 -4.16 -3.97 -2.80
N GLU A 188 -3.53 -4.88 -3.54
CA GLU A 188 -2.07 -4.91 -3.71
C GLU A 188 -1.54 -3.80 -4.62
N GLY A 189 -2.35 -3.39 -5.60
CA GLY A 189 -2.01 -2.28 -6.47
C GLY A 189 -1.88 -0.97 -5.72
N LEU A 190 -2.78 -0.67 -4.78
CA LEU A 190 -2.70 0.50 -3.90
C LEU A 190 -1.58 0.36 -2.87
N GLY A 191 -1.50 -0.77 -2.14
CA GLY A 191 -0.43 -1.01 -1.18
C GLY A 191 0.94 -0.83 -1.82
N SER A 192 1.20 -1.54 -2.92
CA SER A 192 2.49 -1.46 -3.61
C SER A 192 2.75 -0.12 -4.32
N LEU A 193 1.71 0.66 -4.70
CA LEU A 193 1.89 2.01 -5.21
C LEU A 193 2.57 2.90 -4.18
N TYR A 194 2.18 2.77 -2.92
CA TYR A 194 2.65 3.62 -1.83
C TYR A 194 3.88 3.09 -1.09
N GLU A 195 4.47 1.95 -1.53
CA GLU A 195 5.81 1.50 -1.07
C GLU A 195 6.90 2.55 -1.31
N GLN A 196 6.77 3.33 -2.36
CA GLN A 196 7.64 4.47 -2.67
C GLN A 196 6.73 5.66 -2.87
N SER A 197 6.54 6.47 -1.84
CA SER A 197 5.56 7.56 -1.85
C SER A 197 6.07 8.82 -1.17
N GLY A 198 5.38 9.90 -1.41
CA GLY A 198 5.58 11.19 -0.79
C GLY A 198 4.31 12.02 -0.93
N GLU A 199 4.44 13.34 -0.85
CA GLU A 199 3.33 14.27 -0.94
C GLU A 199 3.46 15.16 -2.19
N VAL A 200 2.36 15.29 -2.95
CA VAL A 200 2.24 16.23 -4.07
C VAL A 200 0.91 16.97 -3.93
N ALA A 201 0.95 18.28 -3.88
CA ALA A 201 -0.23 19.14 -3.73
C ALA A 201 -1.13 18.75 -2.53
N GLY A 202 -0.55 18.30 -1.44
CA GLY A 202 -1.27 17.89 -0.23
C GLY A 202 -1.76 16.43 -0.24
N HIS A 203 -1.66 15.71 -1.35
CA HIS A 203 -2.14 14.34 -1.54
C HIS A 203 -1.00 13.32 -1.49
N ILE A 204 -1.32 12.06 -1.10
CA ILE A 204 -0.35 10.97 -1.19
C ILE A 204 -0.05 10.68 -2.67
N HIS A 205 1.23 10.55 -2.98
CA HIS A 205 1.69 10.33 -4.35
C HIS A 205 2.73 9.22 -4.41
N GLY A 206 2.43 8.16 -5.17
CA GLY A 206 3.37 7.07 -5.42
C GLY A 206 4.34 7.40 -6.54
N TYR A 207 5.60 7.02 -6.37
CA TYR A 207 6.68 7.18 -7.36
C TYR A 207 7.08 5.84 -7.98
N PRO A 208 7.79 5.82 -9.12
CA PRO A 208 8.37 4.59 -9.65
C PRO A 208 9.28 3.91 -8.61
N ASN A 209 9.22 2.59 -8.52
CA ASN A 209 9.98 1.84 -7.54
C ASN A 209 10.71 0.63 -8.16
N TRP A 210 11.34 -0.17 -7.32
CA TRP A 210 12.14 -1.34 -7.67
C TRP A 210 11.38 -2.43 -8.48
N ARG A 211 10.05 -2.42 -8.52
CA ARG A 211 9.24 -3.36 -9.33
C ARG A 211 9.26 -3.02 -10.82
N LEU A 212 9.63 -1.77 -11.20
CA LEU A 212 9.60 -1.30 -12.59
C LEU A 212 10.47 -2.13 -13.54
N PRO A 213 11.73 -2.41 -13.25
CA PRO A 213 12.57 -3.17 -14.18
C PRO A 213 12.04 -4.59 -14.46
N GLY A 214 11.44 -5.22 -13.44
CA GLY A 214 10.81 -6.54 -13.58
C GLY A 214 9.62 -6.51 -14.55
N LEU A 215 8.73 -5.53 -14.35
CA LEU A 215 7.58 -5.34 -15.24
C LEU A 215 8.01 -4.99 -16.67
N GLN A 216 8.99 -4.10 -16.84
CA GLN A 216 9.49 -3.75 -18.17
C GLN A 216 10.09 -4.95 -18.92
N ARG A 217 10.79 -5.85 -18.22
CA ARG A 217 11.25 -7.12 -18.80
C ARG A 217 10.09 -8.02 -19.21
N ALA A 218 9.06 -8.15 -18.36
CA ALA A 218 7.88 -8.94 -18.66
C ALA A 218 7.11 -8.39 -19.87
N ILE A 219 6.97 -7.06 -20.00
CA ILE A 219 6.36 -6.40 -21.17
C ILE A 219 7.14 -6.73 -22.44
N LYS A 220 8.46 -6.57 -22.44
CA LYS A 220 9.33 -6.89 -23.61
C LYS A 220 9.24 -8.35 -24.02
N ALA A 221 9.03 -9.25 -23.07
CA ALA A 221 8.86 -10.68 -23.32
C ALA A 221 7.42 -11.08 -23.71
N GLY A 222 6.46 -10.14 -23.71
CA GLY A 222 5.05 -10.43 -24.01
C GLY A 222 4.33 -11.23 -22.92
N ASN A 223 4.86 -11.26 -21.69
CA ASN A 223 4.38 -12.11 -20.58
C ASN A 223 3.43 -11.38 -19.61
N VAL A 224 2.96 -10.17 -19.95
CA VAL A 224 2.02 -9.42 -19.11
C VAL A 224 0.59 -9.76 -19.54
N PRO A 225 -0.28 -10.25 -18.64
CA PRO A 225 -1.65 -10.62 -18.98
C PRO A 225 -2.51 -9.40 -19.36
N SER A 226 -3.69 -9.66 -19.94
CA SER A 226 -4.66 -8.60 -20.22
C SER A 226 -5.19 -8.01 -18.89
N PHE A 227 -5.66 -6.76 -18.91
CA PHE A 227 -6.31 -6.18 -17.72
C PHE A 227 -7.57 -6.96 -17.32
N LYS A 228 -8.30 -7.55 -18.28
CA LYS A 228 -9.42 -8.43 -17.98
C LYS A 228 -8.99 -9.67 -17.20
N THR A 229 -7.84 -10.25 -17.55
CA THR A 229 -7.26 -11.39 -16.82
C THR A 229 -6.78 -10.95 -15.43
N LEU A 230 -5.96 -9.90 -15.34
CA LEU A 230 -5.44 -9.40 -14.06
C LEU A 230 -6.57 -9.12 -13.06
N THR A 231 -7.58 -8.37 -13.49
CA THR A 231 -8.66 -7.94 -12.60
C THR A 231 -9.58 -9.09 -12.17
N ALA A 232 -9.60 -10.20 -12.92
CA ALA A 232 -10.39 -11.39 -12.61
C ALA A 232 -9.67 -12.41 -11.72
N LEU A 233 -8.38 -12.21 -11.41
CA LEU A 233 -7.62 -13.10 -10.53
C LEU A 233 -8.23 -13.08 -9.11
N ASP A 234 -8.51 -14.25 -8.58
CA ASP A 234 -8.76 -14.42 -7.16
C ASP A 234 -7.46 -14.42 -6.33
N ALA A 235 -7.56 -14.62 -5.04
CA ALA A 235 -6.39 -14.64 -4.17
C ALA A 235 -5.38 -15.74 -4.57
N SER A 236 -5.84 -16.92 -4.98
CA SER A 236 -4.94 -17.99 -5.41
C SER A 236 -4.21 -17.61 -6.69
N GLY A 237 -4.92 -17.13 -7.71
CA GLY A 237 -4.32 -16.72 -8.97
C GLY A 237 -3.38 -15.53 -8.81
N PHE A 238 -3.73 -14.58 -7.93
CA PHE A 238 -2.90 -13.40 -7.73
C PHE A 238 -1.61 -13.70 -6.95
N TYR A 239 -1.70 -14.43 -5.81
CA TYR A 239 -0.57 -14.62 -4.90
C TYR A 239 0.26 -15.86 -5.16
N ASN A 240 -0.36 -16.98 -5.55
CA ASN A 240 0.34 -18.27 -5.64
C ASN A 240 0.84 -18.61 -7.06
N GLU A 241 0.18 -18.04 -8.08
CA GLU A 241 0.52 -18.30 -9.49
C GLU A 241 1.35 -17.16 -10.11
N ASP A 242 1.62 -16.09 -9.33
CA ASP A 242 2.38 -14.95 -9.81
C ASP A 242 3.84 -15.31 -10.04
N LYS A 243 4.31 -15.04 -11.25
CA LYS A 243 5.71 -15.09 -11.65
C LYS A 243 6.44 -13.75 -11.43
N GLY A 244 5.92 -12.88 -10.56
CA GLY A 244 6.45 -11.56 -10.26
C GLY A 244 5.88 -10.43 -11.13
N THR A 245 4.82 -10.69 -11.88
CA THR A 245 4.20 -9.73 -12.79
C THR A 245 2.92 -9.10 -12.26
N ASN A 246 2.11 -9.84 -11.49
CA ASN A 246 0.80 -9.36 -11.00
C ASN A 246 0.93 -8.11 -10.16
N TYR A 247 1.82 -8.12 -9.16
CA TYR A 247 2.11 -6.94 -8.34
C TYR A 247 2.61 -5.76 -9.16
N GLY A 248 3.56 -6.00 -10.07
CA GLY A 248 4.09 -4.96 -10.95
C GLY A 248 3.01 -4.38 -11.85
N GLN A 249 2.19 -5.21 -12.48
CA GLN A 249 1.11 -4.77 -13.36
C GLN A 249 0.04 -4.00 -12.58
N ALA A 250 -0.42 -4.50 -11.45
CA ALA A 250 -1.43 -3.86 -10.60
C ALA A 250 -0.93 -2.49 -10.11
N ARG A 251 0.30 -2.44 -9.59
CA ARG A 251 0.94 -1.20 -9.13
C ARG A 251 1.02 -0.15 -10.23
N TYR A 252 1.54 -0.53 -11.41
CA TYR A 252 1.73 0.44 -12.50
C TYR A 252 0.45 0.78 -13.25
N LEU A 253 -0.62 -0.01 -13.11
CA LEU A 253 -1.97 0.41 -13.48
C LEU A 253 -2.49 1.51 -12.53
N CYS A 254 -2.36 1.31 -11.21
CA CYS A 254 -2.68 2.35 -10.23
C CYS A 254 -1.83 3.60 -10.42
N TYR A 255 -0.52 3.45 -10.70
CA TYR A 255 0.37 4.56 -11.00
C TYR A 255 -0.08 5.34 -12.25
N TYR A 256 -0.45 4.64 -13.33
CA TYR A 256 -1.00 5.27 -14.53
C TYR A 256 -2.25 6.08 -14.23
N LEU A 257 -3.20 5.50 -13.48
CA LEU A 257 -4.41 6.20 -13.07
C LEU A 257 -4.09 7.43 -12.21
N GLN A 258 -3.13 7.33 -11.30
CA GLN A 258 -2.68 8.46 -10.47
C GLN A 258 -2.10 9.58 -11.32
N GLN A 259 -1.20 9.28 -12.27
CA GLN A 259 -0.57 10.29 -13.13
C GLN A 259 -1.57 11.04 -14.02
N HIS A 260 -2.74 10.44 -14.29
CA HIS A 260 -3.81 11.04 -15.08
C HIS A 260 -4.94 11.64 -14.19
N GLY A 261 -4.77 11.70 -12.86
CA GLY A 261 -5.78 12.23 -11.93
C GLY A 261 -7.07 11.37 -11.87
N LEU A 262 -6.94 10.08 -12.20
CA LEU A 262 -8.08 9.16 -12.31
C LEU A 262 -8.17 8.16 -11.15
N LEU A 263 -7.12 7.98 -10.34
CA LEU A 263 -7.06 6.88 -9.36
C LEU A 263 -8.16 6.97 -8.30
N VAL A 264 -8.33 8.14 -7.67
CA VAL A 264 -9.37 8.36 -6.66
C VAL A 264 -10.78 8.26 -7.27
N LYS A 265 -10.95 8.79 -8.49
CA LYS A 265 -12.21 8.68 -9.23
C LYS A 265 -12.56 7.22 -9.54
N PHE A 266 -11.56 6.45 -9.97
CA PHE A 266 -11.70 5.02 -10.23
C PHE A 266 -12.07 4.25 -8.95
N TYR A 267 -11.39 4.50 -7.84
CA TYR A 267 -11.69 3.86 -6.55
C TYR A 267 -13.16 4.09 -6.15
N ARG A 268 -13.63 5.34 -6.22
CA ARG A 268 -15.01 5.72 -5.86
C ARG A 268 -16.05 5.11 -6.82
N GLU A 269 -15.78 5.14 -8.12
CA GLU A 269 -16.65 4.52 -9.13
C GLU A 269 -16.78 3.01 -8.91
N PHE A 270 -15.65 2.34 -8.71
CA PHE A 270 -15.62 0.91 -8.48
C PHE A 270 -16.35 0.54 -7.18
N TYR A 271 -16.05 1.24 -6.08
CA TYR A 271 -16.74 1.02 -4.80
C TYR A 271 -18.26 1.16 -4.93
N ALA A 272 -18.73 2.20 -5.62
CA ALA A 272 -20.14 2.44 -5.82
C ALA A 272 -20.84 1.32 -6.63
N HIS A 273 -20.12 0.66 -7.54
CA HIS A 273 -20.65 -0.36 -8.43
C HIS A 273 -20.18 -1.78 -8.13
N GLN A 274 -19.51 -2.02 -7.01
CA GLN A 274 -18.86 -3.30 -6.66
C GLN A 274 -19.77 -4.53 -6.71
N LYS A 275 -21.08 -4.38 -6.50
CA LYS A 275 -22.05 -5.48 -6.58
C LYS A 275 -22.27 -5.96 -8.02
N ALA A 276 -22.25 -5.04 -8.99
CA ALA A 276 -22.42 -5.33 -10.41
C ALA A 276 -21.09 -5.60 -11.14
N ASP A 277 -20.00 -4.97 -10.68
CA ASP A 277 -18.65 -5.09 -11.23
C ASP A 277 -17.68 -5.58 -10.15
N ARG A 278 -17.69 -6.86 -9.86
CA ARG A 278 -16.86 -7.47 -8.78
C ARG A 278 -15.38 -7.39 -9.04
N THR A 279 -14.94 -7.21 -10.26
CA THR A 279 -13.54 -7.17 -10.67
C THR A 279 -13.00 -5.76 -10.84
N GLY A 280 -13.87 -4.76 -10.94
CA GLY A 280 -13.52 -3.37 -11.27
C GLY A 280 -13.19 -3.15 -12.75
N TYR A 281 -13.31 -4.18 -13.59
CA TYR A 281 -12.96 -4.07 -15.00
C TYR A 281 -13.86 -3.12 -15.78
N GLN A 282 -15.17 -3.13 -15.51
CA GLN A 282 -16.09 -2.21 -16.17
C GLN A 282 -15.92 -0.77 -15.68
N SER A 283 -15.70 -0.61 -14.37
CA SER A 283 -15.37 0.69 -13.77
C SER A 283 -14.07 1.26 -14.35
N LEU A 284 -13.06 0.41 -14.56
CA LEU A 284 -11.80 0.80 -15.20
C LEU A 284 -12.03 1.30 -16.64
N ARG A 285 -12.79 0.57 -17.45
CA ARG A 285 -13.15 0.97 -18.81
C ARG A 285 -13.89 2.31 -18.84
N LYS A 286 -14.86 2.47 -17.95
CA LYS A 286 -15.65 3.70 -17.83
C LYS A 286 -14.79 4.92 -17.49
N ILE A 287 -13.94 4.78 -16.48
CA ILE A 287 -13.09 5.89 -16.01
C ILE A 287 -12.01 6.26 -17.04
N LEU A 288 -11.48 5.29 -17.76
CA LEU A 288 -10.55 5.53 -18.86
C LEU A 288 -11.24 6.10 -20.12
N GLY A 289 -12.55 5.95 -20.25
CA GLY A 289 -13.29 6.33 -21.47
C GLY A 289 -12.93 5.46 -22.67
N ILE A 290 -12.51 4.20 -22.46
CA ILE A 290 -11.92 3.34 -23.50
C ILE A 290 -12.79 2.12 -23.75
N ALA A 291 -13.15 1.91 -25.03
CA ALA A 291 -13.86 0.72 -25.48
C ALA A 291 -12.92 -0.46 -25.74
N ASP A 292 -11.79 -0.23 -26.41
CA ASP A 292 -10.79 -1.27 -26.73
C ASP A 292 -9.68 -1.32 -25.67
N MET A 293 -9.86 -2.19 -24.70
CA MET A 293 -8.87 -2.41 -23.64
C MET A 293 -7.60 -3.11 -24.10
N ASN A 294 -7.59 -3.77 -25.28
CA ASN A 294 -6.37 -4.34 -25.85
C ASN A 294 -5.49 -3.25 -26.45
N ALA A 295 -6.11 -2.29 -27.14
CA ALA A 295 -5.40 -1.09 -27.63
C ALA A 295 -4.85 -0.29 -26.44
N PHE A 296 -5.66 -0.09 -25.39
CA PHE A 296 -5.20 0.56 -24.14
C PHE A 296 -4.01 -0.16 -23.51
N LYS A 297 -4.06 -1.50 -23.41
CA LYS A 297 -2.93 -2.27 -22.86
C LYS A 297 -1.62 -1.98 -23.63
N LYS A 298 -1.67 -1.96 -24.95
CA LYS A 298 -0.48 -1.64 -25.79
C LYS A 298 0.01 -0.20 -25.53
N GLN A 299 -0.88 0.75 -25.35
CA GLN A 299 -0.52 2.13 -25.02
C GLN A 299 0.10 2.22 -23.61
N TRP A 300 -0.51 1.57 -22.64
CA TRP A 300 -0.01 1.50 -21.25
C TRP A 300 1.37 0.81 -21.20
N GLU A 301 1.59 -0.28 -21.93
CA GLU A 301 2.88 -0.95 -22.01
C GLU A 301 3.97 -0.02 -22.57
N LYS A 302 3.65 0.72 -23.64
CA LYS A 302 4.57 1.75 -24.16
C LYS A 302 4.88 2.81 -23.11
N TYR A 303 3.86 3.30 -22.40
CA TYR A 303 4.04 4.26 -21.31
C TYR A 303 4.95 3.70 -20.19
N VAL A 304 4.70 2.48 -19.72
CA VAL A 304 5.54 1.85 -18.68
C VAL A 304 6.99 1.70 -19.14
N LEU A 305 7.22 1.42 -20.41
CA LEU A 305 8.58 1.31 -20.97
C LEU A 305 9.34 2.65 -21.02
N THR A 306 8.64 3.79 -20.97
CA THR A 306 9.29 5.13 -20.91
C THR A 306 9.64 5.55 -19.49
N LEU A 307 9.07 4.88 -18.47
CA LEU A 307 9.31 5.23 -17.06
C LEU A 307 10.74 4.87 -16.67
N THR A 308 11.30 5.70 -15.81
CA THR A 308 12.58 5.44 -15.14
C THR A 308 12.36 5.35 -13.64
N GLN A 309 13.12 4.51 -12.98
CA GLN A 309 13.19 4.52 -11.53
C GLN A 309 13.89 5.82 -11.15
N GLY A 310 13.24 6.67 -10.36
CA GLY A 310 13.87 7.87 -9.83
C GLY A 310 15.12 7.50 -9.04
N SER A 311 16.20 8.22 -9.26
CA SER A 311 17.43 8.13 -8.48
C SER A 311 17.22 8.67 -7.07
#